data_7d8daf08c25d22a87509cb3908bec4e5
#
_entry.id   7d8daf08c25d22a87509cb3908bec4e5
#
_cell.length_a   1.000
_cell.length_b   1.000
_cell.length_c   1.000
_cell.angle_alpha   90.00
_cell.angle_beta   90.00
_cell.angle_gamma   90.00
#
_symmetry.space_group_name_H-M   'P 1'
#
loop_
_entity.id
_entity.type
_entity.pdbx_description
1 polymer ?
#
loop_
_entity_poly.entity_id
_entity_poly.type
_entity_poly.pdbx_seq_one_letter_code
_entity_poly.pdbx_strand_id
1 'polypeptide(L)'
;MELASRVLVVDGDPASCAALSEALERAGYRTQQVRTGEEALRAAGRERPALVIMETHLPGTSGYEIVRELRERYGENLPIIFVSAARTEETDRVAGLLLGADDYLAKPVPLDHLLARVRRLVAQSAPVAGPIPSRLTGREQEVLGLLADGLEQDDIATRLFISPKTVAKHIEHILSKLGVHSRAQAVVLALRGDSSERQGGGARAPQARS
;
A
#
# COMPACT_ATOMS: atom_id res chain seq x y z
N MET A 1 24.94 -1.26 -3.80
CA MET A 1 24.20 -0.96 -5.05
C MET A 1 22.77 -1.39 -4.79
N GLU A 2 21.91 -0.42 -4.50
CA GLU A 2 20.50 -0.69 -4.20
C GLU A 2 19.84 -1.22 -5.47
N LEU A 3 19.25 -2.40 -5.40
CA LEU A 3 18.57 -3.00 -6.56
C LEU A 3 17.40 -2.08 -6.93
N ALA A 4 17.41 -1.56 -8.16
CA ALA A 4 16.32 -0.71 -8.65
C ALA A 4 14.97 -1.42 -8.48
N SER A 5 14.01 -0.74 -7.84
CA SER A 5 12.68 -1.28 -7.58
C SER A 5 12.00 -1.68 -8.91
N ARG A 6 11.44 -2.90 -8.96
CA ARG A 6 10.75 -3.42 -10.13
C ARG A 6 9.30 -2.96 -10.17
N VAL A 7 8.90 -2.31 -11.26
CA VAL A 7 7.52 -1.90 -11.54
C VAL A 7 6.95 -2.79 -12.65
N LEU A 8 5.78 -3.38 -12.38
CA LEU A 8 5.05 -4.17 -13.38
C LEU A 8 4.06 -3.24 -14.11
N VAL A 9 4.21 -3.12 -15.42
CA VAL A 9 3.34 -2.32 -16.30
C VAL A 9 2.43 -3.25 -17.09
N VAL A 10 1.13 -3.11 -16.89
CA VAL A 10 0.08 -3.98 -17.46
C VAL A 10 -0.83 -3.15 -18.32
N ASP A 11 -0.69 -3.24 -19.63
CA ASP A 11 -1.49 -2.48 -20.62
C ASP A 11 -1.62 -3.26 -21.91
N GLY A 12 -2.84 -3.43 -22.40
CA GLY A 12 -3.13 -4.11 -23.67
C GLY A 12 -2.58 -3.38 -24.89
N ASP A 13 -2.41 -2.05 -24.81
CA ASP A 13 -1.80 -1.24 -25.87
C ASP A 13 -0.27 -1.22 -25.75
N PRO A 14 0.46 -1.78 -26.74
CA PRO A 14 1.92 -1.81 -26.72
C PRO A 14 2.57 -0.44 -26.66
N ALA A 15 2.00 0.56 -27.33
CA ALA A 15 2.55 1.91 -27.38
C ALA A 15 2.47 2.61 -26.01
N SER A 16 1.31 2.49 -25.38
CA SER A 16 1.08 2.98 -24.00
C SER A 16 2.03 2.28 -23.00
N CYS A 17 2.11 0.95 -23.08
CA CYS A 17 2.97 0.15 -22.20
C CYS A 17 4.46 0.56 -22.35
N ALA A 18 4.93 0.72 -23.58
CA ALA A 18 6.31 1.15 -23.85
C ALA A 18 6.60 2.57 -23.36
N ALA A 19 5.69 3.52 -23.59
CA ALA A 19 5.85 4.91 -23.15
C ALA A 19 5.93 5.03 -21.61
N LEU A 20 5.05 4.31 -20.89
CA LEU A 20 5.08 4.26 -19.42
C LEU A 20 6.38 3.64 -18.91
N SER A 21 6.80 2.53 -19.52
CA SER A 21 8.03 1.84 -19.12
C SER A 21 9.28 2.71 -19.34
N GLU A 22 9.39 3.35 -20.48
CA GLU A 22 10.51 4.26 -20.79
C GLU A 22 10.61 5.41 -19.78
N ALA A 23 9.47 6.00 -19.41
CA ALA A 23 9.45 7.06 -18.41
C ALA A 23 9.91 6.58 -17.03
N LEU A 24 9.49 5.38 -16.63
CA LEU A 24 9.90 4.75 -15.36
C LEU A 24 11.38 4.38 -15.35
N GLU A 25 11.90 3.87 -16.45
CA GLU A 25 13.32 3.49 -16.59
C GLU A 25 14.24 4.71 -16.53
N ARG A 26 13.84 5.81 -17.18
CA ARG A 26 14.54 7.10 -17.04
C ARG A 26 14.56 7.62 -15.61
N ALA A 27 13.54 7.27 -14.82
CA ALA A 27 13.46 7.62 -13.40
C ALA A 27 14.18 6.63 -12.46
N GLY A 28 14.86 5.60 -13.02
CA GLY A 28 15.69 4.66 -12.27
C GLY A 28 14.98 3.40 -11.80
N TYR A 29 13.76 3.11 -12.27
CA TYR A 29 13.05 1.87 -11.98
C TYR A 29 13.41 0.78 -13.00
N ARG A 30 13.33 -0.49 -12.59
CA ARG A 30 13.29 -1.61 -13.55
C ARG A 30 11.84 -1.85 -13.94
N THR A 31 11.55 -2.02 -15.21
CA THR A 31 10.18 -2.30 -15.65
C THR A 31 10.05 -3.73 -16.17
N GLN A 32 8.87 -4.28 -16.02
CA GLN A 32 8.41 -5.47 -16.73
C GLN A 32 7.07 -5.16 -17.37
N GLN A 33 7.01 -5.34 -18.69
CA GLN A 33 5.81 -5.10 -19.47
C GLN A 33 5.05 -6.40 -19.69
N VAL A 34 3.74 -6.37 -19.50
CA VAL A 34 2.82 -7.46 -19.81
C VAL A 34 1.52 -6.90 -20.37
N ARG A 35 0.82 -7.69 -21.17
CA ARG A 35 -0.32 -7.19 -21.96
C ARG A 35 -1.68 -7.74 -21.50
N THR A 36 -1.68 -8.75 -20.68
CA THR A 36 -2.90 -9.41 -20.19
C THR A 36 -2.86 -9.56 -18.67
N GLY A 37 -4.05 -9.71 -18.07
CA GLY A 37 -4.15 -9.97 -16.63
C GLY A 37 -3.48 -11.26 -16.19
N GLU A 38 -3.59 -12.32 -17.01
CA GLU A 38 -2.96 -13.62 -16.72
C GLU A 38 -1.43 -13.51 -16.72
N GLU A 39 -0.86 -12.75 -17.66
CA GLU A 39 0.57 -12.47 -17.66
C GLU A 39 0.99 -11.66 -16.43
N ALA A 40 0.16 -10.71 -15.99
CA ALA A 40 0.41 -9.91 -14.81
C ALA A 40 0.48 -10.77 -13.54
N LEU A 41 -0.48 -11.67 -13.36
CA LEU A 41 -0.50 -12.61 -12.23
C LEU A 41 0.70 -13.55 -12.24
N ARG A 42 1.07 -14.09 -13.42
CA ARG A 42 2.25 -14.93 -13.57
C ARG A 42 3.55 -14.17 -13.28
N ALA A 43 3.67 -12.95 -13.81
CA ALA A 43 4.85 -12.10 -13.59
C ALA A 43 5.01 -11.72 -12.11
N ALA A 44 3.92 -11.33 -11.45
CA ALA A 44 3.92 -11.02 -10.03
C ALA A 44 4.26 -12.26 -9.19
N GLY A 45 3.79 -13.45 -9.61
CA GLY A 45 4.06 -14.72 -8.92
C GLY A 45 5.49 -15.22 -9.01
N ARG A 46 6.21 -14.87 -10.08
CA ARG A 46 7.63 -15.23 -10.26
C ARG A 46 8.55 -14.32 -9.43
N GLU A 47 8.28 -13.04 -9.46
CA GLU A 47 9.02 -12.04 -8.69
C GLU A 47 8.02 -10.95 -8.27
N ARG A 48 7.87 -10.74 -6.95
CA ARG A 48 6.98 -9.71 -6.43
C ARG A 48 7.41 -8.33 -6.90
N PRO A 49 6.55 -7.56 -7.61
CA PRO A 49 6.87 -6.19 -7.97
C PRO A 49 6.80 -5.27 -6.75
N ALA A 50 7.53 -4.16 -6.80
CA ALA A 50 7.43 -3.09 -5.82
C ALA A 50 6.17 -2.23 -6.03
N LEU A 51 5.64 -2.22 -7.27
CA LEU A 51 4.41 -1.51 -7.65
C LEU A 51 3.87 -2.10 -8.95
N VAL A 52 2.54 -2.07 -9.12
CA VAL A 52 1.84 -2.43 -10.35
C VAL A 52 1.16 -1.18 -10.93
N ILE A 53 1.37 -0.92 -12.20
CA ILE A 53 0.59 0.05 -12.99
C ILE A 53 -0.26 -0.75 -13.94
N MET A 54 -1.58 -0.54 -13.93
CA MET A 54 -2.51 -1.40 -14.65
C MET A 54 -3.60 -0.60 -15.36
N GLU A 55 -3.83 -0.94 -16.64
CA GLU A 55 -5.04 -0.50 -17.36
C GLU A 55 -6.27 -1.23 -16.82
N THR A 56 -7.39 -0.51 -16.68
CA THR A 56 -8.65 -1.08 -16.19
C THR A 56 -9.29 -2.06 -17.16
N HIS A 57 -9.11 -1.85 -18.46
CA HIS A 57 -9.64 -2.70 -19.51
C HIS A 57 -8.51 -3.46 -20.21
N LEU A 58 -8.33 -4.71 -19.83
CA LEU A 58 -7.32 -5.60 -20.39
C LEU A 58 -7.97 -6.59 -21.39
N PRO A 59 -7.22 -7.08 -22.37
CA PRO A 59 -7.72 -8.15 -23.24
C PRO A 59 -8.12 -9.38 -22.43
N GLY A 60 -9.39 -9.78 -22.57
CA GLY A 60 -9.93 -11.01 -21.98
C GLY A 60 -10.30 -10.95 -20.51
N THR A 61 -9.98 -9.87 -19.78
CA THR A 61 -10.31 -9.73 -18.36
C THR A 61 -10.37 -8.26 -17.93
N SER A 62 -10.98 -8.02 -16.79
CA SER A 62 -11.00 -6.71 -16.16
C SER A 62 -9.78 -6.52 -15.26
N GLY A 63 -9.12 -5.34 -15.32
CA GLY A 63 -8.08 -4.97 -14.37
C GLY A 63 -8.56 -5.04 -12.93
N TYR A 64 -9.83 -4.83 -12.66
CA TYR A 64 -10.44 -4.95 -11.33
C TYR A 64 -10.39 -6.38 -10.77
N GLU A 65 -10.62 -7.39 -11.63
CA GLU A 65 -10.49 -8.81 -11.23
C GLU A 65 -9.05 -9.16 -10.86
N ILE A 66 -8.10 -8.66 -11.65
CA ILE A 66 -6.68 -8.88 -11.40
C ILE A 66 -6.23 -8.20 -10.11
N VAL A 67 -6.72 -6.99 -9.82
CA VAL A 67 -6.43 -6.31 -8.54
C VAL A 67 -6.95 -7.12 -7.37
N ARG A 68 -8.17 -7.66 -7.44
CA ARG A 68 -8.70 -8.52 -6.40
C ARG A 68 -7.80 -9.73 -6.13
N GLU A 69 -7.35 -10.44 -7.16
CA GLU A 69 -6.44 -11.58 -7.02
C GLU A 69 -5.06 -11.17 -6.46
N LEU A 70 -4.54 -10.01 -6.89
CA LEU A 70 -3.30 -9.47 -6.32
C LEU A 70 -3.47 -9.09 -4.85
N ARG A 71 -4.64 -8.56 -4.45
CA ARG A 71 -4.95 -8.25 -3.04
C ARG A 71 -5.10 -9.51 -2.19
N GLU A 72 -5.74 -10.55 -2.70
CA GLU A 72 -5.82 -11.85 -2.01
C GLU A 72 -4.42 -12.44 -1.76
N ARG A 73 -3.49 -12.26 -2.69
CA ARG A 73 -2.14 -12.83 -2.63
C ARG A 73 -1.13 -11.99 -1.84
N TYR A 74 -1.19 -10.67 -1.97
CA TYR A 74 -0.17 -9.74 -1.44
C TYR A 74 -0.71 -8.75 -0.40
N GLY A 75 -2.02 -8.73 -0.19
CA GLY A 75 -2.67 -7.76 0.69
C GLY A 75 -2.48 -6.32 0.21
N GLU A 76 -2.58 -5.39 1.14
CA GLU A 76 -2.38 -3.97 0.90
C GLU A 76 -0.91 -3.57 0.71
N ASN A 77 0.03 -4.50 0.92
CA ASN A 77 1.47 -4.23 0.85
C ASN A 77 2.02 -4.14 -0.59
N LEU A 78 1.21 -4.43 -1.61
CA LEU A 78 1.58 -4.26 -3.01
C LEU A 78 0.85 -3.04 -3.57
N PRO A 79 1.52 -1.90 -3.80
CA PRO A 79 0.85 -0.74 -4.37
C PRO A 79 0.39 -1.00 -5.80
N ILE A 80 -0.82 -0.51 -6.11
CA ILE A 80 -1.44 -0.66 -7.43
C ILE A 80 -1.99 0.69 -7.87
N ILE A 81 -1.57 1.15 -9.06
CA ILE A 81 -2.08 2.35 -9.71
C ILE A 81 -2.88 1.92 -10.94
N PHE A 82 -4.14 2.32 -11.02
CA PHE A 82 -4.86 2.25 -12.28
C PHE A 82 -4.50 3.42 -13.20
N VAL A 83 -4.29 3.10 -14.48
CA VAL A 83 -4.10 4.08 -15.55
C VAL A 83 -5.09 3.74 -16.66
N SER A 84 -6.15 4.51 -16.82
CA SER A 84 -7.24 4.16 -17.73
C SER A 84 -7.45 5.17 -18.85
N ALA A 85 -7.67 4.65 -20.08
CA ALA A 85 -8.02 5.44 -21.25
C ALA A 85 -9.52 5.79 -21.31
N ALA A 86 -10.38 5.08 -20.59
CA ALA A 86 -11.79 5.41 -20.53
C ALA A 86 -11.98 6.81 -19.93
N ARG A 87 -12.85 7.63 -20.52
CA ARG A 87 -13.38 8.84 -19.88
C ARG A 87 -14.25 8.34 -18.72
N THR A 88 -13.58 8.12 -17.63
CA THR A 88 -14.19 7.55 -16.44
C THR A 88 -15.05 8.60 -15.78
N GLU A 89 -16.31 8.29 -15.66
CA GLU A 89 -17.18 8.98 -14.73
C GLU A 89 -16.56 8.88 -13.33
N GLU A 90 -16.82 9.84 -12.49
CA GLU A 90 -16.30 9.87 -11.12
C GLU A 90 -16.57 8.57 -10.34
N THR A 91 -17.64 7.86 -10.74
CA THR A 91 -18.04 6.51 -10.29
C THR A 91 -17.00 5.43 -10.56
N ASP A 92 -16.33 5.40 -11.71
CA ASP A 92 -15.33 4.36 -12.02
C ASP A 92 -14.04 4.54 -11.21
N ARG A 93 -13.67 5.80 -10.99
CA ARG A 93 -12.55 6.15 -10.11
C ARG A 93 -12.81 5.71 -8.67
N VAL A 94 -14.01 5.98 -8.16
CA VAL A 94 -14.44 5.57 -6.82
C VAL A 94 -14.47 4.04 -6.73
N ALA A 95 -15.03 3.36 -7.74
CA ALA A 95 -15.05 1.90 -7.79
C ALA A 95 -13.63 1.30 -7.79
N GLY A 96 -12.69 1.84 -8.56
CA GLY A 96 -11.30 1.37 -8.60
C GLY A 96 -10.61 1.46 -7.23
N LEU A 97 -10.81 2.56 -6.53
CA LEU A 97 -10.25 2.77 -5.19
C LEU A 97 -10.93 1.86 -4.14
N LEU A 98 -12.25 1.66 -4.23
CA LEU A 98 -12.98 0.73 -3.35
C LEU A 98 -12.59 -0.73 -3.57
N LEU A 99 -12.19 -1.10 -4.79
CA LEU A 99 -11.73 -2.44 -5.13
C LEU A 99 -10.24 -2.69 -4.77
N GLY A 100 -9.59 -1.69 -4.16
CA GLY A 100 -8.28 -1.87 -3.57
C GLY A 100 -7.11 -1.28 -4.36
N ALA A 101 -7.33 -0.43 -5.37
CA ALA A 101 -6.23 0.35 -5.95
C ALA A 101 -5.80 1.48 -5.00
N ASP A 102 -4.51 1.79 -4.97
CA ASP A 102 -3.94 2.87 -4.14
C ASP A 102 -4.06 4.23 -4.83
N ASP A 103 -4.19 4.23 -6.16
CA ASP A 103 -4.39 5.45 -6.95
C ASP A 103 -5.03 5.16 -8.31
N TYR A 104 -5.58 6.21 -8.93
CA TYR A 104 -6.22 6.14 -10.23
C TYR A 104 -5.86 7.38 -11.07
N LEU A 105 -5.35 7.15 -12.29
CA LEU A 105 -4.96 8.18 -13.23
C LEU A 105 -5.68 7.98 -14.57
N ALA A 106 -6.23 9.05 -15.14
CA ALA A 106 -6.83 9.03 -16.47
C ALA A 106 -5.78 9.35 -17.54
N LYS A 107 -5.78 8.61 -18.66
CA LYS A 107 -4.96 8.92 -19.84
C LYS A 107 -5.57 10.14 -20.60
N PRO A 108 -4.75 11.04 -21.16
CA PRO A 108 -3.29 11.03 -21.16
C PRO A 108 -2.72 11.41 -19.78
N VAL A 109 -1.80 10.60 -19.24
CA VAL A 109 -1.19 10.85 -17.93
C VAL A 109 0.04 11.75 -18.09
N PRO A 110 0.08 12.92 -17.45
CA PRO A 110 1.31 13.69 -17.33
C PRO A 110 2.37 12.87 -16.59
N LEU A 111 3.52 12.63 -17.24
CA LEU A 111 4.56 11.73 -16.70
C LEU A 111 5.05 12.17 -15.32
N ASP A 112 5.17 13.47 -15.09
CA ASP A 112 5.57 14.01 -13.78
C ASP A 112 4.59 13.62 -12.67
N HIS A 113 3.27 13.63 -12.97
CA HIS A 113 2.25 13.20 -12.02
C HIS A 113 2.36 11.72 -11.73
N LEU A 114 2.54 10.88 -12.76
CA LEU A 114 2.75 9.44 -12.59
C LEU A 114 3.99 9.17 -11.71
N LEU A 115 5.13 9.76 -12.07
CA LEU A 115 6.39 9.56 -11.36
C LEU A 115 6.33 10.00 -9.91
N ALA A 116 5.63 11.10 -9.61
CA ALA A 116 5.40 11.56 -8.23
C ALA A 116 4.62 10.51 -7.40
N ARG A 117 3.56 9.90 -8.01
CA ARG A 117 2.76 8.85 -7.37
C ARG A 117 3.57 7.57 -7.17
N VAL A 118 4.30 7.13 -8.20
CA VAL A 118 5.17 5.95 -8.13
C VAL A 118 6.21 6.10 -7.03
N ARG A 119 6.93 7.23 -6.98
CA ARG A 119 7.93 7.49 -5.93
C ARG A 119 7.32 7.41 -4.54
N ARG A 120 6.18 8.06 -4.33
CA ARG A 120 5.46 8.03 -3.06
C ARG A 120 5.11 6.61 -2.66
N LEU A 121 4.45 5.85 -3.54
CA LEU A 121 3.94 4.52 -3.24
C LEU A 121 5.06 3.49 -3.07
N VAL A 122 6.11 3.53 -3.88
CA VAL A 122 7.28 2.64 -3.73
C VAL A 122 8.04 2.92 -2.43
N ALA A 123 8.24 4.19 -2.07
CA ALA A 123 8.89 4.55 -0.81
C ALA A 123 8.11 4.07 0.43
N GLN A 124 6.79 4.02 0.34
CA GLN A 124 5.88 3.59 1.40
C GLN A 124 5.73 2.07 1.49
N SER A 125 6.03 1.35 0.41
CA SER A 125 5.94 -0.13 0.34
C SER A 125 7.22 -0.84 0.77
N ALA A 126 8.30 -0.11 1.03
CA ALA A 126 9.49 -0.69 1.65
C ALA A 126 9.08 -1.29 2.99
N PRO A 127 9.42 -2.56 3.29
CA PRO A 127 9.09 -3.15 4.57
C PRO A 127 9.72 -2.28 5.67
N VAL A 128 8.89 -1.68 6.49
CA VAL A 128 9.35 -1.00 7.69
C VAL A 128 9.85 -2.09 8.64
N ALA A 129 11.11 -2.48 8.46
CA ALA A 129 11.81 -3.35 9.39
C ALA A 129 12.31 -2.47 10.54
N GLY A 130 11.49 -2.33 11.58
CA GLY A 130 11.88 -1.58 12.77
C GLY A 130 10.73 -1.49 13.78
N PRO A 131 11.04 -1.22 15.05
CA PRO A 131 10.02 -0.90 16.04
C PRO A 131 9.21 0.31 15.56
N ILE A 132 7.93 0.37 15.95
CA ILE A 132 7.03 1.50 15.62
C ILE A 132 7.81 2.80 15.88
N PRO A 133 7.97 3.68 14.86
CA PRO A 133 8.71 4.91 15.09
C PRO A 133 8.09 5.65 16.28
N SER A 134 8.92 6.11 17.22
CA SER A 134 8.52 6.88 18.39
C SER A 134 7.90 8.26 18.08
N ARG A 135 7.35 8.40 16.88
CA ARG A 135 6.74 9.62 16.33
C ARG A 135 5.24 9.72 16.54
N LEU A 136 4.58 8.67 16.99
CA LEU A 136 3.16 8.75 17.33
C LEU A 136 3.00 9.49 18.66
N THR A 137 2.05 10.44 18.71
CA THR A 137 1.64 11.04 19.99
C THR A 137 0.94 9.99 20.87
N GLY A 138 0.87 10.20 22.18
CA GLY A 138 0.14 9.29 23.07
C GLY A 138 -1.28 9.03 22.61
N ARG A 139 -1.97 10.06 22.08
CA ARG A 139 -3.33 9.92 21.55
C ARG A 139 -3.43 9.07 20.29
N GLU A 140 -2.44 9.19 19.40
CA GLU A 140 -2.35 8.35 18.21
C GLU A 140 -2.01 6.89 18.57
N GLN A 141 -1.22 6.67 19.60
CA GLN A 141 -0.94 5.32 20.12
C GLN A 141 -2.20 4.67 20.72
N GLU A 142 -3.00 5.43 21.50
CA GLU A 142 -4.29 4.94 22.01
C GLU A 142 -5.25 4.56 20.88
N VAL A 143 -5.39 5.42 19.86
CA VAL A 143 -6.24 5.13 18.70
C VAL A 143 -5.74 3.90 17.94
N LEU A 144 -4.43 3.77 17.72
CA LEU A 144 -3.83 2.62 17.03
C LEU A 144 -4.02 1.32 17.84
N GLY A 145 -3.89 1.36 19.15
CA GLY A 145 -4.15 0.22 20.03
C GLY A 145 -5.60 -0.26 19.93
N LEU A 146 -6.56 0.66 19.99
CA LEU A 146 -7.98 0.32 19.86
C LEU A 146 -8.36 -0.22 18.47
N LEU A 147 -7.70 0.28 17.42
CA LEU A 147 -7.81 -0.30 16.07
C LEU A 147 -7.26 -1.73 16.03
N ALA A 148 -6.13 -2.00 16.71
CA ALA A 148 -5.53 -3.32 16.79
C ALA A 148 -6.41 -4.30 17.60
N ASP A 149 -7.17 -3.79 18.59
CA ASP A 149 -8.19 -4.54 19.33
C ASP A 149 -9.47 -4.79 18.51
N GLY A 150 -9.53 -4.31 17.26
CA GLY A 150 -10.64 -4.54 16.33
C GLY A 150 -11.84 -3.59 16.52
N LEU A 151 -11.69 -2.48 17.25
CA LEU A 151 -12.78 -1.51 17.43
C LEU A 151 -13.03 -0.70 16.16
N GLU A 152 -14.31 -0.46 15.87
CA GLU A 152 -14.73 0.43 14.79
C GLU A 152 -14.57 1.90 15.18
N GLN A 153 -14.59 2.80 14.19
CA GLN A 153 -14.35 4.23 14.38
C GLN A 153 -15.31 4.88 15.40
N ASP A 154 -16.58 4.49 15.40
CA ASP A 154 -17.59 5.04 16.29
C ASP A 154 -17.41 4.55 17.73
N ASP A 155 -16.97 3.30 17.91
CA ASP A 155 -16.64 2.72 19.21
C ASP A 155 -15.41 3.41 19.82
N ILE A 156 -14.39 3.66 18.99
CA ILE A 156 -13.19 4.41 19.39
C ILE A 156 -13.58 5.84 19.80
N ALA A 157 -14.44 6.50 19.03
CA ALA A 157 -14.92 7.84 19.33
C ALA A 157 -15.64 7.89 20.68
N THR A 158 -16.50 6.94 20.93
CA THR A 158 -17.23 6.79 22.20
C THR A 158 -16.26 6.53 23.35
N ARG A 159 -15.35 5.57 23.19
CA ARG A 159 -14.39 5.17 24.23
C ARG A 159 -13.42 6.29 24.60
N LEU A 160 -13.05 7.10 23.63
CA LEU A 160 -12.09 8.19 23.80
C LEU A 160 -12.74 9.57 24.07
N PHE A 161 -14.06 9.62 24.14
CA PHE A 161 -14.86 10.85 24.34
C PHE A 161 -14.54 11.96 23.31
N ILE A 162 -14.41 11.58 22.02
CA ILE A 162 -14.16 12.49 20.90
C ILE A 162 -15.12 12.19 19.75
N SER A 163 -15.18 13.10 18.75
CA SER A 163 -16.04 12.86 17.59
C SER A 163 -15.46 11.80 16.64
N PRO A 164 -16.30 11.05 15.91
CA PRO A 164 -15.83 10.14 14.87
C PRO A 164 -14.93 10.84 13.84
N LYS A 165 -15.22 12.09 13.50
CA LYS A 165 -14.39 12.92 12.62
C LYS A 165 -12.99 13.16 13.19
N THR A 166 -12.87 13.30 14.50
CA THR A 166 -11.58 13.45 15.19
C THR A 166 -10.78 12.15 15.15
N VAL A 167 -11.47 11.00 15.34
CA VAL A 167 -10.85 9.67 15.18
C VAL A 167 -10.30 9.49 13.75
N ALA A 168 -11.11 9.81 12.73
CA ALA A 168 -10.69 9.76 11.33
C ALA A 168 -9.40 10.55 11.09
N LYS A 169 -9.32 11.76 11.66
CA LYS A 169 -8.12 12.61 11.55
C LYS A 169 -6.91 12.02 12.25
N HIS A 170 -7.10 11.41 13.43
CA HIS A 170 -6.00 10.67 14.09
C HIS A 170 -5.51 9.50 13.24
N ILE A 171 -6.43 8.72 12.65
CA ILE A 171 -6.08 7.61 11.76
C ILE A 171 -5.27 8.12 10.55
N GLU A 172 -5.70 9.18 9.89
CA GLU A 172 -4.96 9.82 8.80
C GLU A 172 -3.51 10.17 9.22
N HIS A 173 -3.34 10.80 10.37
CA HIS A 173 -2.03 11.16 10.90
C HIS A 173 -1.19 9.93 11.26
N ILE A 174 -1.80 8.88 11.83
CA ILE A 174 -1.14 7.60 12.11
C ILE A 174 -0.62 6.98 10.81
N LEU A 175 -1.48 6.85 9.79
CA LEU A 175 -1.11 6.29 8.50
C LEU A 175 0.05 7.06 7.87
N SER A 176 -0.02 8.40 7.88
CA SER A 176 1.05 9.27 7.37
C SER A 176 2.36 9.10 8.13
N LYS A 177 2.33 9.04 9.47
CA LYS A 177 3.53 8.92 10.32
C LYS A 177 4.16 7.54 10.25
N LEU A 178 3.35 6.50 10.12
CA LEU A 178 3.81 5.11 9.96
C LEU A 178 4.23 4.80 8.51
N GLY A 179 3.92 5.68 7.55
CA GLY A 179 4.20 5.46 6.14
C GLY A 179 3.38 4.29 5.56
N VAL A 180 2.14 4.11 6.04
CA VAL A 180 1.23 3.05 5.59
C VAL A 180 -0.04 3.65 5.00
N HIS A 181 -0.77 2.88 4.17
CA HIS A 181 -1.89 3.39 3.38
C HIS A 181 -3.26 2.92 3.87
N SER A 182 -3.30 1.89 4.71
CA SER A 182 -4.55 1.35 5.21
C SER A 182 -4.51 1.13 6.71
N ARG A 183 -5.72 1.11 7.32
CA ARG A 183 -5.90 0.76 8.74
C ARG A 183 -5.34 -0.63 9.04
N ALA A 184 -5.57 -1.60 8.13
CA ALA A 184 -5.06 -2.96 8.27
C ALA A 184 -3.53 -3.01 8.33
N GLN A 185 -2.84 -2.23 7.50
CA GLN A 185 -1.38 -2.12 7.55
C GLN A 185 -0.89 -1.52 8.87
N ALA A 186 -1.54 -0.49 9.37
CA ALA A 186 -1.20 0.12 10.66
C ALA A 186 -1.38 -0.87 11.82
N VAL A 187 -2.46 -1.64 11.81
CA VAL A 187 -2.74 -2.69 12.80
C VAL A 187 -1.68 -3.80 12.75
N VAL A 188 -1.30 -4.28 11.57
CA VAL A 188 -0.25 -5.30 11.41
C VAL A 188 1.09 -4.81 11.96
N LEU A 189 1.43 -3.54 11.75
CA LEU A 189 2.64 -2.95 12.32
C LEU A 189 2.56 -2.87 13.85
N ALA A 190 1.42 -2.46 14.41
CA ALA A 190 1.20 -2.40 15.85
C ALA A 190 1.40 -3.78 16.51
N LEU A 191 0.78 -4.83 15.95
CA LEU A 191 0.87 -6.20 16.46
C LEU A 191 2.30 -6.78 16.38
N ARG A 192 3.08 -6.40 15.36
CA ARG A 192 4.49 -6.83 15.23
C ARG A 192 5.40 -6.12 16.23
N GLY A 193 5.13 -4.84 16.54
CA GLY A 193 5.87 -4.06 17.54
C GLY A 193 5.73 -4.67 18.95
N ASP A 194 4.51 -5.05 19.33
CA ASP A 194 4.22 -5.67 20.64
C ASP A 194 4.89 -7.04 20.84
N SER A 195 5.09 -7.79 19.76
CA SER A 195 5.75 -9.10 19.81
C SER A 195 7.24 -9.01 20.11
N SER A 196 7.89 -7.90 19.73
CA SER A 196 9.32 -7.66 19.97
C SER A 196 9.62 -7.29 21.42
N GLU A 197 8.71 -6.58 22.09
CA GLU A 197 8.90 -6.18 23.51
C GLU A 197 8.67 -7.34 24.48
N ARG A 198 7.84 -8.31 24.15
CA ARG A 198 7.56 -9.49 24.99
C ARG A 198 8.69 -10.53 24.99
N GLN A 199 9.57 -10.54 23.98
CA GLN A 199 10.71 -11.46 23.91
C GLN A 199 12.00 -10.92 24.58
N GLY A 200 12.07 -9.63 24.89
CA GLY A 200 13.22 -8.98 25.54
C GLY A 200 13.20 -8.98 27.08
N GLY A 201 12.09 -9.40 27.70
CA GLY A 201 11.84 -9.24 29.15
C GLY A 201 12.14 -10.46 30.06
N GLY A 202 12.72 -11.51 29.56
CA GLY A 202 12.91 -12.74 30.30
C GLY A 202 14.34 -13.21 30.44
N ALA A 203 15.13 -12.63 31.34
CA ALA A 203 16.19 -13.33 32.11
C ALA A 203 16.97 -12.37 33.03
N ARG A 204 16.44 -12.10 34.20
CA ARG A 204 17.27 -11.72 35.35
C ARG A 204 16.99 -12.72 36.45
N ALA A 205 17.83 -13.77 36.51
CA ALA A 205 17.89 -14.68 37.64
C ALA A 205 18.44 -13.94 38.85
N PRO A 206 17.90 -14.17 40.08
CA PRO A 206 18.48 -13.61 41.31
C PRO A 206 19.75 -14.37 41.67
N GLN A 207 20.86 -13.65 41.77
CA GLN A 207 22.05 -14.17 42.40
C GLN A 207 21.82 -14.30 43.91
N ALA A 208 21.79 -15.53 44.41
CA ALA A 208 21.85 -15.85 45.82
C ALA A 208 23.23 -15.48 46.33
N ARG A 209 23.26 -14.68 47.38
CA ARG A 209 24.46 -14.50 48.24
C ARG A 209 24.49 -15.61 49.28
N SER A 210 25.60 -16.30 49.38
CA SER A 210 26.09 -16.95 50.59
C SER A 210 27.47 -16.41 50.87
#